data_dc9975d66e8cd092b55ddaa2bf30e3de
#
_entry.id   dc9975d66e8cd092b55ddaa2bf30e3de
#
_cell.length_a   1.000
_cell.length_b   1.000
_cell.length_c   1.000
_cell.angle_alpha   90.00
_cell.angle_beta   90.00
_cell.angle_gamma   90.00
#
_symmetry.space_group_name_H-M   'P 1'
#
loop_
_entity.id
_entity.type
_entity.pdbx_description
1 polymer ?
#
loop_
_entity_poly.entity_id
_entity_poly.type
_entity_poly.pdbx_seq_one_letter_code
_entity_poly.pdbx_strand_id
1 'polypeptide(L)'
;MPRLTEQERQDILRYLEADKPLPDKYRFLLFEDKREVELVWNGKTNEVCNVVLPFQVIEQVDEPRAEKPEDASLQLSLFDQRGRQLTGWTNKLIWGDNKLILSSLKNGPLREEIERQGGLKLIYIDPPFDVGANFSMDIEIGSDTFTKKANILEEIAYRDTWGKGADSFIAMIYERLILMRDLLAENGSIYLHIGRNVSHLIRLVCDEVFGSSQSINEITWKRSHAHGDTGQGAIHFGRVTEAILFYSKTDKTQWNAQYTDYSDEIISRDYKYIDEVTGERYRLMPVDGPGGAAKGNPYYEFLGVKGWWRYSESRMKELYDAGEIVLSSTGKSLSRKRFLKDAKGTPVTDLWDDLNRISPTSNERLGYDTQKPEALLERIINASSDEGDLIADFFCGSGTIAAVAEKLGRKWIVCDLGKFAIHTTRKRLIGVQRQLKAEGKDYRAFEILNLGKYERQHYIGVNLNLRQAEQQLSLIHISEPTRPY
;
A
#
# COMPACT_ATOMS: atom_id res chain seq x y z
N MET A 1 26.48 -21.76 16.45
CA MET A 1 26.67 -22.72 15.36
C MET A 1 26.57 -24.14 15.93
N PRO A 2 25.76 -25.00 15.37
CA PRO A 2 25.83 -26.41 15.70
C PRO A 2 27.25 -26.92 15.38
N ARG A 3 27.88 -27.62 16.32
CA ARG A 3 29.22 -28.13 16.09
C ARG A 3 29.13 -29.34 15.17
N LEU A 4 29.68 -29.21 13.96
CA LEU A 4 29.83 -30.33 13.04
C LEU A 4 30.61 -31.46 13.72
N THR A 5 30.13 -32.67 13.61
CA THR A 5 30.91 -33.87 14.00
C THR A 5 32.07 -34.06 13.04
N GLU A 6 33.11 -34.79 13.46
CA GLU A 6 34.28 -35.05 12.63
C GLU A 6 33.91 -35.79 11.32
N GLN A 7 32.88 -36.63 11.38
CA GLN A 7 32.36 -37.39 10.24
C GLN A 7 31.65 -36.48 9.24
N GLU A 8 30.89 -35.52 9.72
CA GLU A 8 30.24 -34.50 8.88
C GLU A 8 31.23 -33.58 8.20
N ARG A 9 32.31 -33.19 8.88
CA ARG A 9 33.40 -32.41 8.30
C ARG A 9 34.10 -33.16 7.17
N GLN A 10 34.41 -34.44 7.35
CA GLN A 10 35.03 -35.26 6.33
C GLN A 10 34.13 -35.48 5.12
N ASP A 11 32.83 -35.66 5.34
CA ASP A 11 31.85 -35.79 4.25
C ASP A 11 31.78 -34.49 3.43
N ILE A 12 31.70 -33.32 4.07
CA ILE A 12 31.70 -32.02 3.42
C ILE A 12 32.96 -31.84 2.56
N LEU A 13 34.13 -32.11 3.13
CA LEU A 13 35.40 -32.03 2.40
C LEU A 13 35.43 -32.93 1.18
N ARG A 14 34.92 -34.17 1.27
CA ARG A 14 34.81 -35.10 0.15
C ARG A 14 33.94 -34.55 -0.99
N TYR A 15 32.82 -33.85 -0.68
CA TYR A 15 31.99 -33.24 -1.69
C TYR A 15 32.67 -32.06 -2.37
N LEU A 16 33.36 -31.21 -1.60
CA LEU A 16 34.13 -30.08 -2.11
C LEU A 16 35.31 -30.53 -2.99
N GLU A 17 36.08 -31.54 -2.55
CA GLU A 17 37.19 -32.10 -3.33
C GLU A 17 36.74 -32.78 -4.63
N ALA A 18 35.52 -33.30 -4.65
CA ALA A 18 34.92 -33.93 -5.82
C ALA A 18 34.21 -32.97 -6.76
N ASP A 19 34.24 -31.65 -6.46
CA ASP A 19 33.50 -30.59 -7.18
C ASP A 19 32.00 -30.90 -7.34
N LYS A 20 31.41 -31.53 -6.30
CA LYS A 20 30.00 -31.89 -6.25
C LYS A 20 29.22 -30.94 -5.36
N PRO A 21 27.96 -30.64 -5.70
CA PRO A 21 27.11 -29.85 -4.84
C PRO A 21 26.91 -30.52 -3.48
N LEU A 22 26.97 -29.73 -2.42
CA LEU A 22 26.75 -30.22 -1.06
C LEU A 22 25.28 -30.68 -0.91
N PRO A 23 25.04 -31.87 -0.30
CA PRO A 23 23.69 -32.29 0.03
C PRO A 23 22.97 -31.30 0.92
N ASP A 24 21.66 -31.13 0.75
CA ASP A 24 20.83 -30.17 1.48
C ASP A 24 20.93 -30.31 3.00
N LYS A 25 21.14 -31.53 3.51
CA LYS A 25 21.34 -31.77 4.96
C LYS A 25 22.46 -30.96 5.58
N TYR A 26 23.50 -30.57 4.81
CA TYR A 26 24.61 -29.76 5.28
C TYR A 26 24.35 -28.26 5.22
N ARG A 27 23.35 -27.80 4.45
CA ARG A 27 22.98 -26.42 4.35
C ARG A 27 22.58 -25.83 5.69
N PHE A 28 21.75 -26.55 6.47
CA PHE A 28 21.32 -26.14 7.80
C PHE A 28 22.41 -26.25 8.88
N LEU A 29 23.45 -27.04 8.63
CA LEU A 29 24.58 -27.21 9.56
C LEU A 29 25.68 -26.16 9.36
N LEU A 30 25.89 -25.72 8.11
CA LEU A 30 26.96 -24.79 7.75
C LEU A 30 26.52 -23.32 7.80
N PHE A 31 25.26 -23.07 7.54
CA PHE A 31 24.70 -21.73 7.53
C PHE A 31 23.67 -21.64 8.67
N GLU A 32 23.80 -20.63 9.51
CA GLU A 32 22.73 -20.25 10.45
C GLU A 32 21.54 -19.67 9.67
N ASP A 33 20.91 -20.50 8.84
CA ASP A 33 19.67 -20.12 8.22
C ASP A 33 18.56 -20.30 9.28
N LYS A 34 18.16 -19.18 9.89
CA LYS A 34 17.10 -19.15 10.92
C LYS A 34 15.71 -19.38 10.35
N ARG A 35 15.60 -19.68 9.06
CA ARG A 35 14.30 -19.93 8.41
C ARG A 35 13.82 -21.31 8.77
N GLU A 36 12.71 -21.36 9.47
CA GLU A 36 12.02 -22.63 9.82
C GLU A 36 11.32 -23.25 8.60
N VAL A 37 10.91 -22.42 7.62
CA VAL A 37 10.22 -22.80 6.41
C VAL A 37 10.81 -22.08 5.21
N GLU A 38 11.12 -22.79 4.16
CA GLU A 38 11.52 -22.25 2.86
C GLU A 38 10.58 -22.74 1.76
N LEU A 39 10.06 -21.80 0.96
CA LEU A 39 9.30 -22.12 -0.23
C LEU A 39 10.26 -22.29 -1.41
N VAL A 40 10.23 -23.47 -2.05
CA VAL A 40 11.05 -23.78 -3.23
C VAL A 40 10.14 -23.88 -4.46
N TRP A 41 10.51 -23.18 -5.52
CA TRP A 41 9.82 -23.24 -6.82
C TRP A 41 10.83 -23.31 -7.96
N ASN A 42 10.36 -23.71 -9.14
CA ASN A 42 11.22 -23.80 -10.33
C ASN A 42 11.68 -22.41 -10.77
N GLY A 43 13.01 -22.22 -10.88
CA GLY A 43 13.61 -20.94 -11.23
C GLY A 43 13.82 -19.97 -10.07
N LYS A 44 13.68 -20.41 -8.81
CA LYS A 44 14.06 -19.59 -7.66
C LYS A 44 15.55 -19.24 -7.76
N THR A 45 15.85 -17.96 -7.68
CA THR A 45 17.22 -17.42 -7.64
C THR A 45 17.33 -16.35 -6.58
N ASN A 46 18.51 -16.27 -5.95
CA ASN A 46 18.84 -15.18 -5.04
C ASN A 46 19.44 -13.98 -5.80
N GLU A 47 19.64 -14.10 -7.12
CA GLU A 47 20.11 -12.99 -7.93
C GLU A 47 18.98 -11.99 -8.14
N VAL A 48 19.23 -10.75 -7.75
CA VAL A 48 18.30 -9.64 -7.88
C VAL A 48 18.81 -8.70 -8.98
N CYS A 49 17.90 -8.19 -9.79
CA CYS A 49 18.23 -7.21 -10.81
C CYS A 49 18.99 -6.02 -10.22
N ASN A 50 20.16 -5.70 -10.80
CA ASN A 50 20.99 -4.56 -10.41
C ASN A 50 21.21 -3.58 -11.58
N VAL A 51 20.45 -3.73 -12.65
CA VAL A 51 20.53 -2.87 -13.83
C VAL A 51 20.03 -1.47 -13.48
N VAL A 52 20.81 -0.46 -13.81
CA VAL A 52 20.45 0.95 -13.66
C VAL A 52 20.23 1.56 -15.03
N LEU A 53 19.02 2.00 -15.29
CA LEU A 53 18.65 2.69 -16.51
C LEU A 53 18.29 4.15 -16.19
N PRO A 54 18.67 5.11 -17.06
CA PRO A 54 18.31 6.50 -16.83
C PRO A 54 16.82 6.74 -17.06
N PHE A 55 16.21 7.49 -16.17
CA PHE A 55 14.85 7.97 -16.35
C PHE A 55 14.82 9.17 -17.29
N GLN A 56 13.93 9.14 -18.27
CA GLN A 56 13.67 10.25 -19.16
C GLN A 56 12.35 10.93 -18.77
N VAL A 57 12.38 12.23 -18.58
CA VAL A 57 11.17 13.02 -18.38
C VAL A 57 10.45 13.15 -19.72
N ILE A 58 9.24 12.58 -19.79
CA ILE A 58 8.35 12.72 -20.95
C ILE A 58 7.54 14.00 -20.83
N GLU A 59 7.01 14.27 -19.64
CA GLU A 59 6.12 15.38 -19.37
C GLU A 59 6.26 15.80 -17.91
N GLN A 60 6.15 17.10 -17.65
CA GLN A 60 5.98 17.66 -16.32
C GLN A 60 4.60 18.29 -16.23
N VAL A 61 3.81 17.88 -15.24
CA VAL A 61 2.45 18.37 -15.01
C VAL A 61 2.44 19.22 -13.75
N ASP A 62 2.21 20.53 -13.94
CA ASP A 62 2.05 21.52 -12.86
C ASP A 62 0.91 22.48 -13.22
N GLU A 63 -0.14 21.94 -13.81
CA GLU A 63 -1.17 22.71 -14.50
C GLU A 63 -1.90 23.73 -13.62
N PRO A 64 -2.30 23.39 -12.38
CA PRO A 64 -3.04 24.36 -11.57
C PRO A 64 -2.17 25.46 -10.94
N ARG A 65 -0.85 25.28 -10.87
CA ARG A 65 0.10 26.27 -10.30
C ARG A 65 0.51 27.37 -11.29
N ALA A 66 -0.07 27.40 -12.47
CA ALA A 66 0.19 28.41 -13.49
C ALA A 66 -0.37 29.82 -13.14
N GLU A 67 -0.72 30.09 -11.88
CA GLU A 67 -1.15 31.41 -11.45
C GLU A 67 0.03 32.35 -11.32
N LYS A 68 -0.16 33.56 -11.89
CA LYS A 68 0.84 34.60 -11.86
C LYS A 68 1.17 35.02 -10.42
N PRO A 69 2.44 35.06 -10.03
CA PRO A 69 2.80 35.86 -8.86
C PRO A 69 2.35 37.32 -9.12
N GLU A 70 1.75 37.94 -8.14
CA GLU A 70 1.27 39.32 -8.24
C GLU A 70 2.40 40.33 -8.56
N ASP A 71 3.67 39.92 -8.46
CA ASP A 71 4.85 40.70 -8.85
C ASP A 71 5.38 40.35 -10.24
N ALA A 72 4.64 40.71 -11.26
CA ALA A 72 5.01 40.55 -12.67
C ALA A 72 6.06 41.54 -13.20
N SER A 73 6.97 42.02 -12.37
CA SER A 73 8.04 42.97 -12.79
C SER A 73 9.38 42.31 -13.10
N LEU A 74 9.49 41.00 -13.03
CA LEU A 74 10.73 40.28 -13.33
C LEU A 74 10.72 39.68 -14.73
N GLN A 75 11.40 40.37 -15.62
CA GLN A 75 12.07 40.02 -16.85
C GLN A 75 11.65 38.68 -17.52
N LEU A 76 11.14 38.80 -18.74
CA LEU A 76 11.07 37.80 -19.78
C LEU A 76 12.39 36.98 -19.81
N SER A 77 12.45 35.87 -19.11
CA SER A 77 13.50 34.89 -19.32
C SER A 77 13.23 34.14 -20.62
N LEU A 78 14.27 33.87 -21.39
CA LEU A 78 14.24 33.16 -22.69
C LEU A 78 13.56 31.78 -22.62
N PHE A 79 13.28 31.29 -21.39
CA PHE A 79 12.54 30.07 -21.13
C PHE A 79 11.37 30.41 -20.21
N ASP A 80 10.16 30.21 -20.68
CA ASP A 80 8.96 30.41 -19.89
C ASP A 80 8.93 29.39 -18.74
N GLN A 81 9.34 29.82 -17.56
CA GLN A 81 9.32 29.00 -16.32
C GLN A 81 8.05 29.21 -15.50
N ARG A 82 7.07 29.95 -16.04
CA ARG A 82 5.82 30.22 -15.34
C ARG A 82 5.01 28.95 -15.18
N GLY A 83 4.55 28.69 -13.97
CA GLY A 83 3.73 27.54 -13.64
C GLY A 83 4.50 26.24 -13.32
N ARG A 84 5.84 26.27 -13.24
CA ARG A 84 6.62 25.09 -12.87
C ARG A 84 7.03 25.11 -11.41
N GLN A 85 6.89 23.96 -10.74
CA GLN A 85 7.49 23.77 -9.43
C GLN A 85 9.01 23.72 -9.58
N LEU A 86 9.72 24.77 -9.13
CA LEU A 86 11.17 24.92 -9.32
C LEU A 86 11.99 24.29 -8.19
N THR A 87 11.38 24.06 -7.04
CA THR A 87 12.07 23.57 -5.84
C THR A 87 11.21 22.53 -5.11
N GLY A 88 11.86 21.66 -4.35
CA GLY A 88 11.20 20.63 -3.57
C GLY A 88 10.93 19.34 -4.35
N TRP A 89 10.23 18.43 -3.71
CA TRP A 89 9.89 17.13 -4.28
C TRP A 89 8.84 17.25 -5.38
N THR A 90 9.08 16.65 -6.53
CA THR A 90 8.12 16.44 -7.61
C THR A 90 7.72 14.96 -7.63
N ASN A 91 6.42 14.69 -7.61
CA ASN A 91 5.90 13.32 -7.63
C ASN A 91 6.24 12.61 -8.95
N LYS A 92 6.31 11.28 -8.95
CA LYS A 92 6.79 10.50 -10.10
C LYS A 92 5.75 9.49 -10.56
N LEU A 93 5.28 9.63 -11.80
CA LEU A 93 4.50 8.63 -12.52
C LEU A 93 5.43 7.99 -13.56
N ILE A 94 5.78 6.72 -13.40
CA ILE A 94 6.83 6.08 -14.20
C ILE A 94 6.22 5.01 -15.09
N TRP A 95 6.44 5.12 -16.40
CA TRP A 95 6.04 4.13 -17.37
C TRP A 95 7.17 3.15 -17.65
N GLY A 96 6.93 1.85 -17.41
CA GLY A 96 7.88 0.81 -17.71
C GLY A 96 7.75 -0.44 -16.84
N ASP A 97 8.65 -1.41 -17.07
CA ASP A 97 8.75 -2.62 -16.25
C ASP A 97 9.22 -2.27 -14.83
N ASN A 98 8.39 -2.61 -13.86
CA ASN A 98 8.67 -2.31 -12.46
C ASN A 98 9.92 -3.01 -11.90
N LYS A 99 10.37 -4.14 -12.45
CA LYS A 99 11.66 -4.75 -12.10
C LYS A 99 12.83 -3.81 -12.41
N LEU A 100 12.85 -3.26 -13.62
CA LEU A 100 13.89 -2.33 -14.06
C LEU A 100 13.77 -0.97 -13.36
N ILE A 101 12.53 -0.51 -13.13
CA ILE A 101 12.24 0.71 -12.37
C ILE A 101 12.74 0.57 -10.93
N LEU A 102 12.37 -0.49 -10.21
CA LEU A 102 12.80 -0.75 -8.84
C LEU A 102 14.33 -0.83 -8.73
N SER A 103 14.98 -1.54 -9.65
CA SER A 103 16.44 -1.62 -9.71
C SER A 103 17.08 -0.26 -9.92
N SER A 104 16.52 0.56 -10.83
CA SER A 104 17.01 1.92 -11.12
C SER A 104 16.74 2.90 -9.97
N LEU A 105 15.62 2.77 -9.26
CA LEU A 105 15.32 3.56 -8.05
C LEU A 105 16.27 3.19 -6.90
N LYS A 106 16.60 1.89 -6.76
CA LYS A 106 17.47 1.40 -5.68
C LYS A 106 18.94 1.82 -5.89
N ASN A 107 19.44 1.68 -7.13
CA ASN A 107 20.88 1.77 -7.42
C ASN A 107 21.25 3.02 -8.24
N GLY A 108 20.26 3.81 -8.69
CA GLY A 108 20.45 5.00 -9.53
C GLY A 108 20.36 6.32 -8.74
N PRO A 109 20.45 7.46 -9.45
CA PRO A 109 20.49 8.79 -8.82
C PRO A 109 19.27 9.14 -7.97
N LEU A 110 18.08 8.62 -8.31
CA LEU A 110 16.86 8.88 -7.53
C LEU A 110 16.90 8.26 -6.12
N ARG A 111 17.83 7.32 -5.85
CA ARG A 111 18.00 6.74 -4.51
C ARG A 111 18.29 7.81 -3.46
N GLU A 112 19.24 8.69 -3.72
CA GLU A 112 19.59 9.78 -2.78
C GLU A 112 18.41 10.73 -2.56
N GLU A 113 17.63 10.97 -3.60
CA GLU A 113 16.45 11.82 -3.51
C GLU A 113 15.36 11.19 -2.62
N ILE A 114 15.11 9.89 -2.79
CA ILE A 114 14.20 9.10 -1.94
C ILE A 114 14.68 9.12 -0.47
N GLU A 115 15.96 8.93 -0.23
CA GLU A 115 16.53 8.93 1.11
C GLU A 115 16.43 10.31 1.78
N ARG A 116 16.63 11.39 1.03
CA ARG A 116 16.40 12.76 1.53
C ARG A 116 14.94 13.03 1.93
N GLN A 117 13.99 12.30 1.36
CA GLN A 117 12.59 12.32 1.79
C GLN A 117 12.30 11.40 3.00
N GLY A 118 13.32 10.73 3.56
CA GLY A 118 13.17 9.80 4.67
C GLY A 118 12.89 8.36 4.25
N GLY A 119 13.09 8.02 2.97
CA GLY A 119 12.79 6.70 2.38
C GLY A 119 11.31 6.49 2.10
N LEU A 120 10.96 5.34 1.53
CA LEU A 120 9.55 4.96 1.32
C LEU A 120 8.93 4.53 2.65
N LYS A 121 7.92 5.25 3.13
CA LYS A 121 7.21 4.91 4.38
C LYS A 121 6.15 3.85 4.17
N LEU A 122 5.53 3.85 3.00
CA LEU A 122 4.50 2.91 2.64
C LEU A 122 4.68 2.46 1.20
N ILE A 123 4.62 1.17 0.98
CA ILE A 123 4.42 0.59 -0.35
C ILE A 123 3.07 -0.14 -0.32
N TYR A 124 2.22 0.13 -1.30
CA TYR A 124 1.03 -0.67 -1.58
C TYR A 124 1.19 -1.27 -2.96
N ILE A 125 0.85 -2.53 -3.12
CA ILE A 125 0.80 -3.18 -4.42
C ILE A 125 -0.45 -4.05 -4.57
N ASP A 126 -1.01 -4.01 -5.78
CA ASP A 126 -2.13 -4.84 -6.22
C ASP A 126 -1.72 -5.53 -7.54
N PRO A 127 -0.79 -6.51 -7.47
CA PRO A 127 -0.32 -7.16 -8.67
C PRO A 127 -1.46 -7.98 -9.29
N PRO A 128 -1.53 -8.07 -10.62
CA PRO A 128 -2.53 -8.88 -11.29
C PRO A 128 -2.31 -10.36 -10.91
N PHE A 129 -3.33 -11.02 -10.39
CA PHE A 129 -3.25 -12.37 -9.81
C PHE A 129 -4.15 -13.40 -10.48
N ASP A 130 -4.76 -13.06 -11.61
CA ASP A 130 -5.60 -14.00 -12.37
C ASP A 130 -4.84 -14.52 -13.60
N VAL A 131 -4.36 -15.77 -13.50
CA VAL A 131 -3.64 -16.46 -14.57
C VAL A 131 -4.65 -16.86 -15.64
N GLY A 132 -4.81 -16.06 -16.69
CA GLY A 132 -5.63 -16.42 -17.84
C GLY A 132 -6.74 -15.43 -18.22
N ALA A 133 -6.91 -14.31 -17.53
CA ALA A 133 -7.87 -13.30 -17.94
C ALA A 133 -7.37 -12.52 -19.15
N ASN A 134 -8.17 -12.46 -20.22
CA ASN A 134 -7.93 -11.55 -21.31
C ASN A 134 -8.30 -10.13 -20.84
N PHE A 135 -7.31 -9.26 -20.70
CA PHE A 135 -7.52 -7.84 -20.41
C PHE A 135 -8.06 -7.15 -21.68
N SER A 136 -9.36 -7.06 -21.78
CA SER A 136 -10.04 -6.17 -22.72
C SER A 136 -10.69 -5.04 -21.94
N MET A 137 -10.69 -3.83 -22.49
CA MET A 137 -11.29 -2.66 -21.85
C MET A 137 -12.21 -1.94 -22.85
N ASP A 138 -13.34 -1.50 -22.34
CA ASP A 138 -14.25 -0.67 -23.11
C ASP A 138 -13.86 0.81 -22.89
N ILE A 139 -13.58 1.49 -23.99
CA ILE A 139 -13.27 2.93 -24.02
C ILE A 139 -14.44 3.64 -24.66
N GLU A 140 -15.07 4.54 -23.94
CA GLU A 140 -16.09 5.44 -24.47
C GLU A 140 -15.41 6.67 -25.08
N ILE A 141 -15.64 6.90 -26.38
CA ILE A 141 -15.24 8.11 -27.09
C ILE A 141 -16.51 8.73 -27.67
N GLY A 142 -17.01 9.76 -27.01
CA GLY A 142 -18.30 10.36 -27.37
C GLY A 142 -19.46 9.41 -27.03
N SER A 143 -20.25 9.00 -28.05
CA SER A 143 -21.36 8.06 -27.90
C SER A 143 -20.98 6.61 -28.21
N ASP A 144 -19.73 6.36 -28.62
CA ASP A 144 -19.30 5.06 -29.11
C ASP A 144 -18.41 4.36 -28.08
N THR A 145 -18.70 3.09 -27.83
CA THR A 145 -17.90 2.22 -26.95
C THR A 145 -16.97 1.36 -27.80
N PHE A 146 -15.66 1.52 -27.61
CA PHE A 146 -14.65 0.72 -28.28
C PHE A 146 -14.02 -0.24 -27.28
N THR A 147 -14.11 -1.53 -27.52
CA THR A 147 -13.38 -2.55 -26.74
C THR A 147 -11.91 -2.55 -27.17
N LYS A 148 -11.05 -1.96 -26.37
CA LYS A 148 -9.60 -2.02 -26.59
C LYS A 148 -9.06 -3.32 -26.01
N LYS A 149 -8.51 -4.17 -26.87
CA LYS A 149 -7.71 -5.31 -26.44
C LYS A 149 -6.34 -4.81 -25.93
N ALA A 150 -5.75 -5.52 -24.98
CA ALA A 150 -4.39 -5.25 -24.52
C ALA A 150 -3.45 -5.15 -25.74
N ASN A 151 -2.49 -4.22 -25.69
CA ASN A 151 -1.47 -4.14 -26.72
C ASN A 151 -0.68 -5.47 -26.73
N ILE A 152 -0.24 -5.91 -27.91
CA ILE A 152 0.54 -7.16 -28.08
C ILE A 152 1.73 -7.19 -27.10
N LEU A 153 2.37 -6.05 -26.83
CA LEU A 153 3.46 -5.95 -25.86
C LEU A 153 2.99 -6.13 -24.41
N GLU A 154 1.84 -5.57 -24.05
CA GLU A 154 1.20 -5.78 -22.76
C GLU A 154 0.78 -7.24 -22.60
N GLU A 155 0.21 -7.82 -23.65
CA GLU A 155 -0.20 -9.24 -23.68
C GLU A 155 1.00 -10.19 -23.60
N ILE A 156 2.11 -9.89 -24.29
CA ILE A 156 3.35 -10.69 -24.25
C ILE A 156 4.02 -10.58 -22.88
N ALA A 157 4.16 -9.37 -22.34
CA ALA A 157 4.72 -9.15 -21.01
C ALA A 157 3.87 -9.88 -19.93
N TYR A 158 2.55 -9.91 -20.11
CA TYR A 158 1.64 -10.69 -19.29
C TYR A 158 1.80 -12.20 -19.50
N ARG A 159 1.84 -12.68 -20.74
CA ARG A 159 1.98 -14.11 -21.06
C ARG A 159 3.33 -14.69 -20.68
N ASP A 160 4.42 -13.97 -20.95
CA ASP A 160 5.77 -14.44 -20.65
C ASP A 160 6.04 -14.47 -19.13
N THR A 161 5.42 -13.56 -18.39
CA THR A 161 5.55 -13.49 -16.94
C THR A 161 4.58 -14.42 -16.21
N TRP A 162 3.41 -14.73 -16.80
CA TRP A 162 2.25 -15.32 -16.11
C TRP A 162 1.76 -16.62 -16.76
N GLY A 163 2.13 -16.87 -18.00
CA GLY A 163 1.63 -18.05 -18.76
C GLY A 163 2.22 -19.38 -18.34
N LYS A 164 3.22 -19.40 -17.44
CA LYS A 164 3.94 -20.61 -17.00
C LYS A 164 3.46 -21.15 -15.63
N GLY A 165 2.35 -20.62 -15.07
CA GLY A 165 1.77 -21.09 -13.83
C GLY A 165 2.25 -20.34 -12.58
N ALA A 166 1.96 -20.90 -11.39
CA ALA A 166 2.24 -20.28 -10.09
C ALA A 166 3.72 -19.97 -9.87
N ASP A 167 4.63 -20.81 -10.37
CA ASP A 167 6.07 -20.64 -10.19
C ASP A 167 6.58 -19.32 -10.79
N SER A 168 6.13 -18.97 -12.00
CA SER A 168 6.53 -17.75 -12.67
C SER A 168 5.98 -16.50 -11.97
N PHE A 169 4.76 -16.59 -11.46
CA PHE A 169 4.15 -15.52 -10.67
C PHE A 169 4.90 -15.29 -9.36
N ILE A 170 5.21 -16.37 -8.63
CA ILE A 170 5.96 -16.30 -7.38
C ILE A 170 7.35 -15.72 -7.62
N ALA A 171 8.07 -16.20 -8.64
CA ALA A 171 9.39 -15.71 -8.99
C ALA A 171 9.37 -14.21 -9.31
N MET A 172 8.37 -13.75 -10.06
CA MET A 172 8.18 -12.34 -10.42
C MET A 172 7.96 -11.49 -9.18
N ILE A 173 7.09 -11.90 -8.27
CA ILE A 173 6.80 -11.15 -7.04
C ILE A 173 7.99 -11.18 -6.08
N TYR A 174 8.63 -12.32 -5.89
CA TYR A 174 9.77 -12.49 -4.98
C TYR A 174 10.90 -11.51 -5.28
N GLU A 175 11.36 -11.43 -6.52
CA GLU A 175 12.43 -10.52 -6.92
C GLU A 175 12.06 -9.06 -6.66
N ARG A 176 10.81 -8.67 -6.96
CA ARG A 176 10.33 -7.31 -6.75
C ARG A 176 10.18 -6.97 -5.27
N LEU A 177 9.74 -7.92 -4.45
CA LEU A 177 9.63 -7.72 -2.99
C LEU A 177 10.99 -7.46 -2.35
N ILE A 178 12.05 -8.15 -2.79
CA ILE A 178 13.41 -7.88 -2.30
C ILE A 178 13.82 -6.43 -2.62
N LEU A 179 13.58 -5.97 -3.85
CA LEU A 179 13.89 -4.59 -4.25
C LEU A 179 13.04 -3.56 -3.49
N MET A 180 11.75 -3.85 -3.27
CA MET A 180 10.84 -2.99 -2.52
C MET A 180 11.26 -2.89 -1.05
N ARG A 181 11.62 -4.02 -0.42
CA ARG A 181 12.13 -4.02 0.96
C ARG A 181 13.36 -3.12 1.13
N ASP A 182 14.28 -3.15 0.16
CA ASP A 182 15.49 -2.35 0.20
C ASP A 182 15.22 -0.84 0.00
N LEU A 183 14.11 -0.49 -0.65
CA LEU A 183 13.66 0.90 -0.83
C LEU A 183 12.85 1.43 0.37
N LEU A 184 12.25 0.54 1.17
CA LEU A 184 11.51 0.94 2.36
C LEU A 184 12.42 1.63 3.38
N ALA A 185 11.89 2.65 4.05
CA ALA A 185 12.46 3.22 5.26
C ALA A 185 12.51 2.16 6.39
N GLU A 186 13.36 2.35 7.40
CA GLU A 186 13.45 1.42 8.52
C GLU A 186 12.14 1.28 9.31
N ASN A 187 11.32 2.31 9.34
CA ASN A 187 9.98 2.30 9.92
C ASN A 187 8.86 2.15 8.87
N GLY A 188 9.25 1.79 7.64
CA GLY A 188 8.32 1.63 6.53
C GLY A 188 7.63 0.27 6.53
N SER A 189 6.51 0.21 5.81
CA SER A 189 5.68 -0.96 5.69
C SER A 189 5.18 -1.20 4.27
N ILE A 190 4.74 -2.43 4.01
CA ILE A 190 4.19 -2.83 2.72
C ILE A 190 2.84 -3.51 2.91
N TYR A 191 1.90 -3.20 2.02
CA TYR A 191 0.61 -3.85 1.90
C TYR A 191 0.52 -4.53 0.53
N LEU A 192 0.26 -5.82 0.54
CA LEU A 192 0.07 -6.61 -0.68
C LEU A 192 -1.39 -7.03 -0.76
N HIS A 193 -2.10 -6.50 -1.73
CA HIS A 193 -3.46 -6.90 -2.04
C HIS A 193 -3.42 -8.10 -2.98
N ILE A 194 -3.87 -9.24 -2.52
CA ILE A 194 -3.67 -10.52 -3.22
C ILE A 194 -4.97 -11.31 -3.30
N GLY A 195 -5.20 -11.88 -4.49
CA GLY A 195 -6.29 -12.81 -4.71
C GLY A 195 -6.09 -14.12 -3.94
N ARG A 196 -7.18 -14.67 -3.43
CA ARG A 196 -7.23 -15.87 -2.59
C ARG A 196 -6.54 -17.11 -3.19
N ASN A 197 -6.44 -17.20 -4.52
CA ASN A 197 -5.87 -18.38 -5.19
C ASN A 197 -4.36 -18.50 -4.93
N VAL A 198 -3.67 -17.40 -4.68
CA VAL A 198 -2.21 -17.33 -4.50
C VAL A 198 -1.78 -16.72 -3.18
N SER A 199 -2.72 -16.21 -2.35
CA SER A 199 -2.40 -15.52 -1.09
C SER A 199 -1.55 -16.36 -0.15
N HIS A 200 -1.85 -17.64 -0.02
CA HIS A 200 -1.11 -18.59 0.82
C HIS A 200 0.37 -18.75 0.38
N LEU A 201 0.65 -18.76 -0.92
CA LEU A 201 2.01 -18.84 -1.46
C LEU A 201 2.75 -17.53 -1.26
N ILE A 202 2.09 -16.40 -1.55
CA ILE A 202 2.68 -15.07 -1.38
C ILE A 202 2.94 -14.75 0.09
N ARG A 203 2.11 -15.26 1.01
CA ARG A 203 2.36 -15.15 2.45
C ARG A 203 3.74 -15.76 2.81
N LEU A 204 4.03 -16.98 2.34
CA LEU A 204 5.33 -17.63 2.58
C LEU A 204 6.49 -16.86 1.93
N VAL A 205 6.26 -16.31 0.74
CA VAL A 205 7.25 -15.44 0.07
C VAL A 205 7.54 -14.18 0.89
N CYS A 206 6.51 -13.54 1.44
CA CYS A 206 6.70 -12.38 2.32
C CYS A 206 7.42 -12.75 3.61
N ASP A 207 7.11 -13.88 4.22
CA ASP A 207 7.81 -14.38 5.40
C ASP A 207 9.29 -14.64 5.10
N GLU A 208 9.63 -15.08 3.91
CA GLU A 208 11.02 -15.28 3.49
C GLU A 208 11.75 -13.94 3.24
N VAL A 209 11.07 -12.97 2.61
CA VAL A 209 11.68 -11.68 2.26
C VAL A 209 11.79 -10.75 3.45
N PHE A 210 10.75 -10.60 4.25
CA PHE A 210 10.68 -9.65 5.36
C PHE A 210 11.01 -10.29 6.71
N GLY A 211 10.82 -11.60 6.85
CA GLY A 211 10.83 -12.34 8.10
C GLY A 211 9.43 -12.55 8.65
N SER A 212 9.12 -13.75 9.16
CA SER A 212 7.80 -14.08 9.73
C SER A 212 7.42 -13.20 10.92
N SER A 213 8.41 -12.73 11.70
CA SER A 213 8.21 -11.79 12.81
C SER A 213 7.77 -10.39 12.37
N GLN A 214 7.95 -10.04 11.11
CA GLN A 214 7.56 -8.74 10.54
C GLN A 214 6.15 -8.76 9.93
N SER A 215 5.46 -9.91 9.99
CA SER A 215 4.06 -10.02 9.61
C SER A 215 3.19 -9.36 10.67
N ILE A 216 2.49 -8.28 10.31
CA ILE A 216 1.66 -7.50 11.25
C ILE A 216 0.22 -8.01 11.22
N ASN A 217 -0.40 -8.04 10.05
CA ASN A 217 -1.77 -8.53 9.87
C ASN A 217 -1.96 -9.23 8.52
N GLU A 218 -2.92 -10.13 8.49
CA GLU A 218 -3.61 -10.55 7.28
C GLU A 218 -5.03 -9.99 7.33
N ILE A 219 -5.27 -8.93 6.56
CA ILE A 219 -6.53 -8.20 6.55
C ILE A 219 -7.47 -8.88 5.57
N THR A 220 -8.68 -9.20 6.03
CA THR A 220 -9.76 -9.71 5.18
C THR A 220 -10.67 -8.56 4.78
N TRP A 221 -10.60 -8.15 3.51
CA TRP A 221 -11.51 -7.14 2.97
C TRP A 221 -12.72 -7.79 2.30
N LYS A 222 -13.91 -7.46 2.79
CA LYS A 222 -15.18 -7.87 2.20
C LYS A 222 -15.59 -6.88 1.11
N ARG A 223 -15.23 -7.21 -0.13
CA ARG A 223 -15.46 -6.33 -1.29
C ARG A 223 -16.90 -6.30 -1.80
N SER A 224 -17.70 -7.35 -1.54
CA SER A 224 -19.05 -7.48 -2.08
C SER A 224 -19.96 -8.29 -1.18
N HIS A 225 -21.27 -8.23 -1.45
CA HIS A 225 -22.23 -9.14 -0.84
C HIS A 225 -22.28 -10.47 -1.60
N ALA A 226 -22.82 -11.51 -0.95
CA ALA A 226 -23.03 -12.81 -1.58
C ALA A 226 -23.94 -12.66 -2.82
N HIS A 227 -23.50 -13.23 -3.93
CA HIS A 227 -24.28 -13.32 -5.15
C HIS A 227 -25.04 -14.65 -5.16
N GLY A 228 -26.12 -14.73 -5.97
CA GLY A 228 -27.00 -15.89 -6.03
C GLY A 228 -26.40 -17.16 -6.72
N ASP A 229 -25.07 -17.32 -6.68
CA ASP A 229 -24.35 -18.44 -7.28
C ASP A 229 -24.84 -19.80 -6.76
N THR A 230 -25.28 -19.84 -5.49
CA THR A 230 -25.84 -21.04 -4.86
C THR A 230 -27.13 -21.48 -5.54
N GLY A 231 -27.96 -20.54 -6.04
CA GLY A 231 -29.18 -20.84 -6.81
C GLY A 231 -28.88 -21.34 -8.23
N GLN A 232 -27.63 -21.18 -8.71
CA GLN A 232 -27.18 -21.62 -10.02
C GLN A 232 -26.35 -22.92 -9.97
N GLY A 233 -26.37 -23.64 -8.84
CA GLY A 233 -25.71 -24.93 -8.67
C GLY A 233 -24.24 -24.87 -8.24
N ALA A 234 -23.79 -23.75 -7.72
CA ALA A 234 -22.44 -23.65 -7.14
C ALA A 234 -22.26 -24.59 -5.94
N ILE A 235 -21.13 -25.30 -5.92
CA ILE A 235 -20.76 -26.26 -4.84
C ILE A 235 -19.83 -25.61 -3.80
N HIS A 236 -19.84 -24.29 -3.70
CA HIS A 236 -18.98 -23.52 -2.79
C HIS A 236 -19.74 -22.33 -2.19
N PHE A 237 -19.24 -21.82 -1.08
CA PHE A 237 -19.73 -20.57 -0.49
C PHE A 237 -19.40 -19.36 -1.40
N GLY A 238 -20.24 -18.33 -1.37
CA GLY A 238 -20.01 -17.09 -2.12
C GLY A 238 -18.63 -16.47 -1.80
N ARG A 239 -17.94 -16.06 -2.85
CA ARG A 239 -16.56 -15.55 -2.78
C ARG A 239 -16.57 -14.03 -2.71
N VAL A 240 -16.66 -13.48 -1.51
CA VAL A 240 -16.89 -12.05 -1.26
C VAL A 240 -15.70 -11.30 -0.69
N THR A 241 -14.60 -12.01 -0.41
CA THR A 241 -13.43 -11.44 0.29
C THR A 241 -12.15 -11.49 -0.55
N GLU A 242 -11.26 -10.56 -0.29
CA GLU A 242 -9.87 -10.51 -0.75
C GLU A 242 -8.95 -10.35 0.45
N ALA A 243 -7.69 -10.78 0.32
CA ALA A 243 -6.69 -10.69 1.38
C ALA A 243 -5.73 -9.52 1.12
N ILE A 244 -5.36 -8.80 2.19
CA ILE A 244 -4.32 -7.78 2.15
C ILE A 244 -3.30 -8.17 3.22
N LEU A 245 -2.09 -8.51 2.79
CA LEU A 245 -0.98 -8.86 3.67
C LEU A 245 -0.27 -7.58 4.10
N PHE A 246 -0.11 -7.39 5.39
CA PHE A 246 0.56 -6.22 5.97
C PHE A 246 1.85 -6.65 6.66
N TYR A 247 2.98 -6.15 6.15
CA TYR A 247 4.34 -6.40 6.68
C TYR A 247 5.06 -5.10 6.97
N SER A 248 5.93 -5.13 7.97
CA SER A 248 6.90 -4.07 8.25
C SER A 248 8.30 -4.43 7.73
N LYS A 249 9.17 -3.44 7.55
CA LYS A 249 10.58 -3.69 7.29
C LYS A 249 11.32 -4.12 8.56
N THR A 250 11.02 -3.47 9.68
CA THR A 250 11.60 -3.76 11.01
C THR A 250 10.51 -3.69 12.08
N ASP A 251 10.90 -3.90 13.33
CA ASP A 251 10.04 -3.76 14.52
C ASP A 251 9.66 -2.30 14.85
N LYS A 252 10.16 -1.32 14.10
CA LYS A 252 9.90 0.13 14.29
C LYS A 252 8.82 0.67 13.38
N THR A 253 7.79 -0.12 13.10
CA THR A 253 6.72 0.26 12.17
C THR A 253 6.01 1.54 12.59
N GLN A 254 5.82 2.47 11.65
CA GLN A 254 4.92 3.60 11.84
C GLN A 254 3.48 3.12 11.82
N TRP A 255 2.73 3.48 12.86
CA TRP A 255 1.35 3.06 13.02
C TRP A 255 0.46 4.14 13.61
N ASN A 256 -0.57 4.53 12.88
CA ASN A 256 -1.60 5.45 13.28
C ASN A 256 -2.92 4.68 13.45
N ALA A 257 -3.37 4.49 14.69
CA ALA A 257 -4.58 3.74 14.98
C ALA A 257 -5.79 4.35 14.26
N GLN A 258 -6.51 3.49 13.53
CA GLN A 258 -7.70 3.87 12.76
C GLN A 258 -8.97 3.56 13.55
N TYR A 259 -9.99 4.40 13.39
CA TYR A 259 -11.28 4.29 14.05
C TYR A 259 -12.39 4.53 13.03
N THR A 260 -13.49 3.83 13.20
CA THR A 260 -14.76 4.12 12.52
C THR A 260 -15.72 4.79 13.49
N ASP A 261 -16.65 5.57 12.99
CA ASP A 261 -17.70 6.14 13.82
C ASP A 261 -18.50 5.04 14.53
N TYR A 262 -18.99 5.36 15.72
CA TYR A 262 -19.88 4.44 16.40
C TYR A 262 -21.20 4.30 15.66
N SER A 263 -21.67 3.06 15.50
CA SER A 263 -23.03 2.83 15.00
C SER A 263 -24.09 3.36 15.97
N ASP A 264 -25.25 3.70 15.45
CA ASP A 264 -26.39 4.14 16.26
C ASP A 264 -26.77 3.12 17.35
N GLU A 265 -26.54 1.83 17.07
CA GLU A 265 -26.78 0.76 18.05
C GLU A 265 -25.80 0.86 19.22
N ILE A 266 -24.49 1.09 18.95
CA ILE A 266 -23.47 1.28 19.98
C ILE A 266 -23.76 2.55 20.79
N ILE A 267 -24.09 3.65 20.10
CA ILE A 267 -24.42 4.92 20.75
C ILE A 267 -25.62 4.72 21.69
N SER A 268 -26.68 4.08 21.21
CA SER A 268 -27.92 3.86 22.00
C SER A 268 -27.70 2.92 23.18
N ARG A 269 -26.87 1.89 23.01
CA ARG A 269 -26.60 0.90 24.06
C ARG A 269 -25.63 1.42 25.12
N ASP A 270 -24.53 2.00 24.71
CA ASP A 270 -23.40 2.32 25.59
C ASP A 270 -23.46 3.78 26.09
N TYR A 271 -23.83 4.75 25.25
CA TYR A 271 -23.90 6.17 25.54
C TYR A 271 -25.36 6.62 25.86
N LYS A 272 -26.01 5.86 26.72
CA LYS A 272 -27.44 6.03 27.04
C LYS A 272 -27.76 7.19 27.98
N TYR A 273 -26.78 7.74 28.68
CA TYR A 273 -26.95 8.83 29.59
C TYR A 273 -26.78 10.18 28.93
N ILE A 274 -27.51 11.17 29.39
CA ILE A 274 -27.40 12.57 28.97
C ILE A 274 -26.96 13.38 30.18
N ASP A 275 -25.95 14.20 30.02
CA ASP A 275 -25.47 15.10 31.06
C ASP A 275 -26.43 16.29 31.19
N GLU A 276 -26.94 16.55 32.36
CA GLU A 276 -27.95 17.58 32.61
C GLU A 276 -27.40 19.01 32.41
N VAL A 277 -26.08 19.19 32.57
CA VAL A 277 -25.44 20.52 32.46
C VAL A 277 -25.08 20.83 31.02
N THR A 278 -24.49 19.84 30.30
CA THR A 278 -23.97 20.04 28.96
C THR A 278 -24.90 19.57 27.85
N GLY A 279 -25.89 18.74 28.16
CA GLY A 279 -26.76 18.08 27.18
C GLY A 279 -26.07 16.96 26.39
N GLU A 280 -24.81 16.66 26.68
CA GLU A 280 -23.98 15.71 25.98
C GLU A 280 -24.26 14.27 26.38
N ARG A 281 -24.21 13.35 25.39
CA ARG A 281 -24.33 11.92 25.69
C ARG A 281 -23.04 11.38 26.30
N TYR A 282 -23.17 10.52 27.32
CA TYR A 282 -22.01 9.87 27.94
C TYR A 282 -22.31 8.43 28.33
N ARG A 283 -21.26 7.67 28.58
CA ARG A 283 -21.30 6.35 29.23
C ARG A 283 -20.57 6.39 30.55
N LEU A 284 -20.95 5.47 31.44
CA LEU A 284 -20.27 5.29 32.72
C LEU A 284 -19.18 4.21 32.61
N MET A 285 -17.97 4.57 32.98
CA MET A 285 -16.84 3.67 33.03
C MET A 285 -16.39 3.49 34.49
N PRO A 286 -16.17 2.23 34.95
CA PRO A 286 -15.63 2.00 36.28
C PRO A 286 -14.27 2.67 36.47
N VAL A 287 -14.03 3.27 37.63
CA VAL A 287 -12.73 3.87 37.98
C VAL A 287 -11.88 2.93 38.83
N ASP A 288 -12.36 1.72 39.10
CA ASP A 288 -11.64 0.68 39.81
C ASP A 288 -10.33 0.31 39.05
N GLY A 289 -9.24 0.17 39.81
CA GLY A 289 -7.93 -0.24 39.31
C GLY A 289 -7.86 -1.77 39.20
N PRO A 290 -7.95 -2.37 37.99
CA PRO A 290 -7.89 -3.82 37.82
C PRO A 290 -6.54 -4.35 38.27
N GLY A 291 -6.54 -5.42 39.09
CA GLY A 291 -5.33 -6.04 39.63
C GLY A 291 -4.79 -5.37 40.89
N GLY A 292 -5.47 -4.33 41.41
CA GLY A 292 -5.18 -3.73 42.70
C GLY A 292 -3.72 -3.35 42.91
N ALA A 293 -3.17 -3.69 44.08
CA ALA A 293 -1.76 -3.44 44.44
C ALA A 293 -0.76 -4.09 43.49
N ALA A 294 -1.08 -5.26 42.95
CA ALA A 294 -0.17 -5.98 42.04
C ALA A 294 0.19 -5.22 40.74
N LYS A 295 -0.68 -4.26 40.36
CA LYS A 295 -0.45 -3.37 39.21
C LYS A 295 -0.09 -1.93 39.61
N GLY A 296 0.25 -1.70 40.89
CA GLY A 296 0.65 -0.39 41.39
C GLY A 296 -0.51 0.62 41.51
N ASN A 297 -1.75 0.16 41.50
CA ASN A 297 -2.89 1.04 41.68
C ASN A 297 -2.91 1.62 43.12
N PRO A 298 -3.22 2.91 43.29
CA PRO A 298 -3.35 3.51 44.62
C PRO A 298 -4.59 3.04 45.32
N TYR A 299 -4.49 2.87 46.67
CA TYR A 299 -5.59 2.52 47.54
C TYR A 299 -5.94 3.69 48.47
N TYR A 300 -7.13 4.21 48.35
CA TYR A 300 -7.61 5.29 49.21
C TYR A 300 -9.13 5.30 49.27
N GLU A 301 -9.67 6.15 50.17
CA GLU A 301 -11.11 6.41 50.30
C GLU A 301 -11.49 7.69 49.53
N PHE A 302 -12.51 7.59 48.66
CA PHE A 302 -13.05 8.74 47.95
C PHE A 302 -14.57 8.71 47.93
N LEU A 303 -15.22 9.81 48.38
CA LEU A 303 -16.69 9.91 48.55
C LEU A 303 -17.30 8.76 49.36
N GLY A 304 -16.60 8.29 50.41
CA GLY A 304 -17.06 7.19 51.27
C GLY A 304 -16.84 5.79 50.69
N VAL A 305 -16.25 5.67 49.51
CA VAL A 305 -15.92 4.38 48.89
C VAL A 305 -14.42 4.10 48.99
N LYS A 306 -14.06 2.96 49.61
CA LYS A 306 -12.68 2.49 49.69
C LYS A 306 -12.38 1.52 48.55
N GLY A 307 -11.26 1.72 47.86
CA GLY A 307 -10.93 0.86 46.76
C GLY A 307 -9.53 1.11 46.15
N TRP A 308 -9.14 0.23 45.25
CA TRP A 308 -8.00 0.42 44.39
C TRP A 308 -8.44 1.19 43.14
N TRP A 309 -7.82 2.34 42.88
CA TRP A 309 -8.27 3.24 41.84
C TRP A 309 -7.32 3.33 40.68
N ARG A 310 -7.82 3.61 39.48
CA ARG A 310 -7.00 3.86 38.27
C ARG A 310 -6.27 5.20 38.31
N TYR A 311 -6.72 6.12 39.16
CA TYR A 311 -6.23 7.49 39.23
C TYR A 311 -5.65 7.75 40.63
N SER A 312 -4.63 8.66 40.68
CA SER A 312 -4.20 9.20 41.98
C SER A 312 -5.33 9.98 42.63
N GLU A 313 -5.26 10.17 43.93
CA GLU A 313 -6.28 10.90 44.69
C GLU A 313 -6.45 12.33 44.17
N SER A 314 -5.35 13.03 43.85
CA SER A 314 -5.38 14.37 43.25
C SER A 314 -6.14 14.38 41.92
N ARG A 315 -5.83 13.41 41.04
CA ARG A 315 -6.48 13.32 39.74
C ARG A 315 -7.97 12.92 39.86
N MET A 316 -8.31 12.07 40.81
CA MET A 316 -9.70 11.71 41.09
C MET A 316 -10.52 12.94 41.56
N LYS A 317 -9.90 13.80 42.38
CA LYS A 317 -10.50 15.04 42.82
C LYS A 317 -10.74 16.03 41.69
N GLU A 318 -9.71 16.23 40.83
CA GLU A 318 -9.86 17.08 39.64
C GLU A 318 -11.03 16.63 38.74
N LEU A 319 -11.14 15.31 38.49
CA LEU A 319 -12.23 14.72 37.71
C LEU A 319 -13.60 14.88 38.40
N TYR A 320 -13.62 14.82 39.72
CA TYR A 320 -14.85 15.06 40.51
C TYR A 320 -15.27 16.53 40.44
N ASP A 321 -14.33 17.43 40.63
CA ASP A 321 -14.58 18.88 40.56
C ASP A 321 -15.04 19.31 39.15
N ALA A 322 -14.57 18.58 38.10
CA ALA A 322 -15.03 18.72 36.72
C ALA A 322 -16.43 18.07 36.46
N GLY A 323 -17.03 17.44 37.44
CA GLY A 323 -18.33 16.78 37.30
C GLY A 323 -18.30 15.45 36.51
N GLU A 324 -17.12 14.87 36.33
CA GLU A 324 -16.94 13.63 35.59
C GLU A 324 -17.03 12.37 36.45
N ILE A 325 -16.88 12.47 37.78
CA ILE A 325 -17.05 11.32 38.70
C ILE A 325 -18.47 11.27 39.24
N VAL A 326 -19.05 10.11 39.16
CA VAL A 326 -20.41 9.83 39.63
C VAL A 326 -20.39 8.71 40.67
N LEU A 327 -21.01 8.95 41.79
CA LEU A 327 -21.29 7.92 42.81
C LEU A 327 -22.55 7.15 42.38
N SER A 328 -22.49 5.82 42.45
CA SER A 328 -23.67 4.99 42.17
C SER A 328 -24.83 5.31 43.14
N SER A 329 -26.06 5.07 42.71
CA SER A 329 -27.26 5.26 43.57
C SER A 329 -27.22 4.47 44.86
N THR A 330 -26.45 3.39 44.90
CA THR A 330 -26.23 2.57 46.11
C THR A 330 -25.11 3.10 47.02
N GLY A 331 -24.37 4.13 46.62
CA GLY A 331 -23.24 4.67 47.35
C GLY A 331 -22.01 3.77 47.43
N LYS A 332 -21.96 2.65 46.66
CA LYS A 332 -20.92 1.61 46.79
C LYS A 332 -19.88 1.60 45.72
N SER A 333 -20.06 2.33 44.63
CA SER A 333 -19.14 2.34 43.53
C SER A 333 -19.05 3.71 42.87
N LEU A 334 -17.89 3.98 42.27
CA LEU A 334 -17.62 5.21 41.52
C LEU A 334 -17.45 4.89 40.04
N SER A 335 -17.96 5.78 39.20
CA SER A 335 -17.80 5.70 37.75
C SER A 335 -17.41 7.05 37.19
N ARG A 336 -16.71 7.04 36.06
CA ARG A 336 -16.37 8.25 35.30
C ARG A 336 -17.27 8.39 34.08
N LYS A 337 -17.81 9.58 33.88
CA LYS A 337 -18.48 9.95 32.64
C LYS A 337 -17.45 9.96 31.51
N ARG A 338 -17.72 9.26 30.40
CA ARG A 338 -16.96 9.35 29.14
C ARG A 338 -17.92 9.86 28.08
N PHE A 339 -17.71 11.08 27.66
CA PHE A 339 -18.58 11.74 26.69
C PHE A 339 -18.36 11.19 25.28
N LEU A 340 -19.45 11.12 24.52
CA LEU A 340 -19.41 10.65 23.14
C LEU A 340 -18.55 11.54 22.26
N LYS A 341 -18.57 12.84 22.44
CA LYS A 341 -17.78 13.82 21.70
C LYS A 341 -16.26 13.61 21.84
N ASP A 342 -15.80 13.04 22.96
CA ASP A 342 -14.39 12.77 23.25
C ASP A 342 -13.98 11.36 22.82
N ALA A 343 -14.91 10.59 22.30
CA ALA A 343 -14.67 9.21 21.91
C ALA A 343 -14.11 9.16 20.48
N LYS A 344 -13.06 8.35 20.29
CA LYS A 344 -12.40 8.18 18.97
C LYS A 344 -13.19 7.32 18.00
N GLY A 345 -14.25 6.65 18.45
CA GLY A 345 -14.98 5.66 17.65
C GLY A 345 -14.59 4.21 17.98
N THR A 346 -14.99 3.29 17.13
CA THR A 346 -14.66 1.86 17.22
C THR A 346 -13.32 1.62 16.56
N PRO A 347 -12.33 1.01 17.25
CA PRO A 347 -11.06 0.65 16.60
C PRO A 347 -11.28 -0.26 15.39
N VAL A 348 -10.61 0.03 14.30
CA VAL A 348 -10.62 -0.82 13.11
C VAL A 348 -9.86 -2.11 13.41
N THR A 349 -10.45 -3.24 13.01
CA THR A 349 -9.86 -4.58 13.13
C THR A 349 -9.28 -5.04 11.79
N ASP A 350 -8.84 -6.28 11.71
CA ASP A 350 -8.36 -6.92 10.47
C ASP A 350 -9.49 -7.47 9.58
N LEU A 351 -10.75 -7.38 10.01
CA LEU A 351 -11.91 -7.63 9.16
C LEU A 351 -12.50 -6.29 8.71
N TRP A 352 -12.35 -6.00 7.40
CA TRP A 352 -12.88 -4.79 6.77
C TRP A 352 -14.14 -5.11 5.97
N ASP A 353 -15.28 -5.00 6.60
CA ASP A 353 -16.60 -5.23 6.00
C ASP A 353 -17.43 -3.93 5.82
N ASP A 354 -16.87 -2.81 6.29
CA ASP A 354 -17.43 -1.47 6.21
C ASP A 354 -17.03 -0.72 4.91
N LEU A 355 -16.06 -1.23 4.14
CA LEU A 355 -15.58 -0.63 2.90
C LEU A 355 -16.11 -1.39 1.68
N ASN A 356 -17.08 -0.82 1.00
CA ASN A 356 -17.66 -1.44 -0.20
C ASN A 356 -16.80 -1.21 -1.46
N ARG A 357 -16.95 -2.11 -2.44
CA ARG A 357 -16.42 -1.87 -3.80
C ARG A 357 -17.08 -0.64 -4.42
N ILE A 358 -16.43 -0.08 -5.46
CA ILE A 358 -16.98 1.04 -6.22
C ILE A 358 -18.29 0.62 -6.87
N SER A 359 -19.35 1.39 -6.61
CA SER A 359 -20.64 1.20 -7.27
C SER A 359 -20.54 1.51 -8.78
N PRO A 360 -21.27 0.80 -9.64
CA PRO A 360 -21.35 1.12 -11.07
C PRO A 360 -21.77 2.57 -11.36
N THR A 361 -22.51 3.20 -10.44
CA THR A 361 -23.01 4.58 -10.55
C THR A 361 -22.17 5.60 -9.78
N SER A 362 -21.04 5.19 -9.19
CA SER A 362 -20.17 6.08 -8.42
C SER A 362 -19.42 7.05 -9.34
N ASN A 363 -19.33 8.32 -8.93
CA ASN A 363 -18.52 9.34 -9.60
C ASN A 363 -17.01 9.02 -9.56
N GLU A 364 -16.60 8.13 -8.65
CA GLU A 364 -15.22 7.66 -8.52
C GLU A 364 -14.81 6.71 -9.66
N ARG A 365 -15.80 6.10 -10.33
CA ARG A 365 -15.57 5.08 -11.35
C ARG A 365 -14.96 5.68 -12.62
N LEU A 366 -13.77 5.16 -13.00
CA LEU A 366 -13.02 5.59 -14.19
C LEU A 366 -13.17 4.64 -15.39
N GLY A 367 -13.99 3.58 -15.27
CA GLY A 367 -14.05 2.52 -16.29
C GLY A 367 -12.83 1.59 -16.31
N TYR A 368 -12.05 1.55 -15.25
CA TYR A 368 -10.91 0.64 -15.07
C TYR A 368 -11.38 -0.54 -14.22
N ASP A 369 -11.41 -1.75 -14.79
CA ASP A 369 -12.08 -2.92 -14.17
C ASP A 369 -11.52 -3.33 -12.81
N THR A 370 -10.21 -3.14 -12.59
CA THR A 370 -9.53 -3.49 -11.34
C THR A 370 -9.37 -2.31 -10.38
N GLN A 371 -10.07 -1.19 -10.63
CA GLN A 371 -9.99 0.00 -9.80
C GLN A 371 -10.38 -0.32 -8.35
N LYS A 372 -9.51 0.02 -7.40
CA LYS A 372 -9.80 -0.08 -5.96
C LYS A 372 -10.47 1.19 -5.44
N PRO A 373 -11.35 1.08 -4.41
CA PRO A 373 -11.99 2.24 -3.78
C PRO A 373 -10.96 3.17 -3.12
N GLU A 374 -11.17 4.48 -3.24
CA GLU A 374 -10.32 5.47 -2.57
C GLU A 374 -10.34 5.28 -1.04
N ALA A 375 -11.49 5.00 -0.44
CA ALA A 375 -11.63 4.78 0.99
C ALA A 375 -10.77 3.63 1.54
N LEU A 376 -10.55 2.57 0.72
CA LEU A 376 -9.66 1.47 1.07
C LEU A 376 -8.20 1.95 1.20
N LEU A 377 -7.74 2.72 0.21
CA LEU A 377 -6.37 3.22 0.19
C LEU A 377 -6.16 4.38 1.17
N GLU A 378 -7.19 5.19 1.42
CA GLU A 378 -7.18 6.21 2.45
C GLU A 378 -6.92 5.62 3.83
N ARG A 379 -7.61 4.52 4.18
CA ARG A 379 -7.38 3.80 5.44
C ARG A 379 -5.94 3.30 5.56
N ILE A 380 -5.41 2.68 4.50
CA ILE A 380 -4.03 2.16 4.48
C ILE A 380 -3.01 3.29 4.61
N ILE A 381 -3.17 4.37 3.83
CA ILE A 381 -2.25 5.51 3.84
C ILE A 381 -2.24 6.19 5.21
N ASN A 382 -3.42 6.45 5.78
CA ASN A 382 -3.54 7.08 7.10
C ASN A 382 -2.98 6.20 8.22
N ALA A 383 -3.11 4.87 8.12
CA ALA A 383 -2.58 3.94 9.12
C ALA A 383 -1.05 3.90 9.15
N SER A 384 -0.38 4.05 8.01
CA SER A 384 1.06 3.74 7.88
C SER A 384 1.90 4.87 7.30
N SER A 385 1.39 6.10 7.28
CA SER A 385 2.14 7.29 6.87
C SER A 385 1.55 8.57 7.48
N ASP A 386 2.39 9.62 7.53
CA ASP A 386 1.99 10.97 7.91
C ASP A 386 2.02 11.90 6.69
N GLU A 387 1.44 13.11 6.84
CA GLU A 387 1.50 14.13 5.81
C GLU A 387 2.97 14.47 5.48
N GLY A 388 3.27 14.57 4.18
CA GLY A 388 4.62 14.82 3.69
C GLY A 388 5.49 13.57 3.50
N ASP A 389 5.08 12.41 4.01
CA ASP A 389 5.76 11.13 3.79
C ASP A 389 5.72 10.70 2.32
N LEU A 390 6.72 9.92 1.91
CA LEU A 390 6.82 9.36 0.57
C LEU A 390 6.27 7.94 0.54
N ILE A 391 5.29 7.70 -0.33
CA ILE A 391 4.66 6.41 -0.54
C ILE A 391 4.82 5.93 -1.99
N ALA A 392 4.64 4.63 -2.23
CA ALA A 392 4.81 4.09 -3.58
C ALA A 392 3.80 2.98 -3.92
N ASP A 393 3.53 2.85 -5.24
CA ASP A 393 2.83 1.72 -5.83
C ASP A 393 3.47 1.35 -7.17
N PHE A 394 3.93 0.11 -7.26
CA PHE A 394 4.63 -0.39 -8.43
C PHE A 394 3.74 -1.21 -9.39
N PHE A 395 2.42 -1.16 -9.16
CA PHE A 395 1.37 -1.75 -10.00
C PHE A 395 0.14 -0.83 -10.02
N CYS A 396 0.34 0.46 -10.33
CA CYS A 396 -0.60 1.51 -9.97
C CYS A 396 -1.96 1.48 -10.70
N GLY A 397 -2.04 0.79 -11.84
CA GLY A 397 -3.29 0.65 -12.61
C GLY A 397 -3.97 1.99 -12.89
N SER A 398 -5.13 2.20 -12.27
CA SER A 398 -5.90 3.45 -12.37
C SER A 398 -5.37 4.61 -11.52
N GLY A 399 -4.25 4.43 -10.79
CA GLY A 399 -3.61 5.45 -9.97
C GLY A 399 -4.37 5.85 -8.71
N THR A 400 -5.18 4.96 -8.15
CA THR A 400 -5.99 5.29 -6.96
C THR A 400 -5.11 5.71 -5.79
N ILE A 401 -3.99 5.01 -5.54
CA ILE A 401 -3.10 5.37 -4.45
C ILE A 401 -2.48 6.76 -4.62
N ALA A 402 -2.04 7.11 -5.84
CA ALA A 402 -1.48 8.42 -6.11
C ALA A 402 -2.51 9.55 -5.93
N ALA A 403 -3.76 9.29 -6.36
CA ALA A 403 -4.86 10.23 -6.18
C ALA A 403 -5.18 10.49 -4.70
N VAL A 404 -5.25 9.42 -3.91
CA VAL A 404 -5.50 9.52 -2.45
C VAL A 404 -4.30 10.14 -1.73
N ALA A 405 -3.08 9.74 -2.08
CA ALA A 405 -1.85 10.31 -1.54
C ALA A 405 -1.79 11.83 -1.75
N GLU A 406 -2.08 12.31 -2.96
CA GLU A 406 -2.12 13.74 -3.27
C GLU A 406 -3.18 14.47 -2.45
N LYS A 407 -4.40 13.91 -2.33
CA LYS A 407 -5.48 14.47 -1.51
C LYS A 407 -5.12 14.57 -0.02
N LEU A 408 -4.32 13.62 0.47
CA LEU A 408 -3.88 13.55 1.86
C LEU A 408 -2.53 14.23 2.11
N GLY A 409 -1.96 14.95 1.15
CA GLY A 409 -0.71 15.68 1.30
C GLY A 409 0.55 14.80 1.34
N ARG A 410 0.46 13.51 0.96
CA ARG A 410 1.61 12.61 0.84
C ARG A 410 2.35 12.85 -0.48
N LYS A 411 3.65 12.54 -0.50
CA LYS A 411 4.46 12.43 -1.73
C LYS A 411 4.32 11.02 -2.28
N TRP A 412 4.48 10.87 -3.60
CA TRP A 412 4.28 9.55 -4.18
C TRP A 412 5.21 9.26 -5.37
N ILE A 413 5.53 7.96 -5.53
CA ILE A 413 6.12 7.36 -6.72
C ILE A 413 5.22 6.22 -7.13
N VAL A 414 4.68 6.25 -8.35
CA VAL A 414 3.86 5.16 -8.86
C VAL A 414 4.31 4.75 -10.25
N CYS A 415 4.19 3.47 -10.57
CA CYS A 415 4.52 3.00 -11.91
C CYS A 415 3.57 1.92 -12.42
N ASP A 416 3.54 1.81 -13.73
CA ASP A 416 2.83 0.74 -14.44
C ASP A 416 3.51 0.43 -15.78
N LEU A 417 3.36 -0.81 -16.24
CA LEU A 417 3.81 -1.24 -17.54
C LEU A 417 2.86 -0.78 -18.65
N GLY A 418 1.58 -0.72 -18.35
CA GLY A 418 0.51 -0.42 -19.31
C GLY A 418 0.42 1.06 -19.64
N LYS A 419 0.58 1.42 -20.91
CA LYS A 419 0.41 2.80 -21.39
C LYS A 419 -0.96 3.36 -21.03
N PHE A 420 -1.99 2.52 -21.05
CA PHE A 420 -3.34 2.90 -20.68
C PHE A 420 -3.47 3.26 -19.19
N ALA A 421 -2.83 2.49 -18.31
CA ALA A 421 -2.76 2.78 -16.87
C ALA A 421 -2.12 4.16 -16.64
N ILE A 422 -1.00 4.44 -17.31
CA ILE A 422 -0.33 5.74 -17.24
C ILE A 422 -1.23 6.89 -17.70
N HIS A 423 -1.95 6.73 -18.81
CA HIS A 423 -2.88 7.76 -19.29
C HIS A 423 -4.06 7.99 -18.35
N THR A 424 -4.65 6.91 -17.82
CA THR A 424 -5.75 6.98 -16.87
C THR A 424 -5.30 7.68 -15.58
N THR A 425 -4.16 7.26 -15.03
CA THR A 425 -3.56 7.85 -13.84
C THR A 425 -3.24 9.33 -14.04
N ARG A 426 -2.62 9.70 -15.17
CA ARG A 426 -2.35 11.09 -15.53
C ARG A 426 -3.62 11.95 -15.53
N LYS A 427 -4.66 11.50 -16.24
CA LYS A 427 -5.95 12.21 -16.32
C LYS A 427 -6.58 12.38 -14.94
N ARG A 428 -6.57 11.33 -14.13
CA ARG A 428 -7.09 11.34 -12.76
C ARG A 428 -6.36 12.37 -11.90
N LEU A 429 -5.03 12.36 -11.91
CA LEU A 429 -4.20 13.26 -11.09
C LEU A 429 -4.38 14.73 -11.47
N ILE A 430 -4.50 15.05 -12.75
CA ILE A 430 -4.85 16.40 -13.19
C ILE A 430 -6.21 16.83 -12.62
N GLY A 431 -7.19 15.92 -12.63
CA GLY A 431 -8.50 16.17 -12.01
C GLY A 431 -8.40 16.42 -10.51
N VAL A 432 -7.58 15.63 -9.79
CA VAL A 432 -7.33 15.80 -8.36
C VAL A 432 -6.67 17.15 -8.07
N GLN A 433 -5.64 17.54 -8.83
CA GLN A 433 -4.98 18.84 -8.67
C GLN A 433 -5.95 20.00 -8.86
N ARG A 434 -6.82 19.91 -9.88
CA ARG A 434 -7.87 20.93 -10.14
C ARG A 434 -8.88 21.02 -9.00
N GLN A 435 -9.28 19.87 -8.45
CA GLN A 435 -10.16 19.82 -7.30
C GLN A 435 -9.52 20.48 -6.07
N LEU A 436 -8.28 20.08 -5.71
CA LEU A 436 -7.56 20.64 -4.58
C LEU A 436 -7.39 22.14 -4.72
N LYS A 437 -7.05 22.62 -5.93
CA LYS A 437 -6.99 24.05 -6.23
C LYS A 437 -8.32 24.76 -5.98
N ALA A 438 -9.43 24.21 -6.45
CA ALA A 438 -10.75 24.79 -6.24
C ALA A 438 -11.15 24.81 -4.76
N GLU A 439 -10.64 23.86 -3.95
CA GLU A 439 -10.80 23.82 -2.49
C GLU A 439 -9.80 24.71 -1.74
N GLY A 440 -8.89 25.39 -2.43
CA GLY A 440 -7.82 26.21 -1.81
C GLY A 440 -6.76 25.40 -1.06
N LYS A 441 -6.66 24.09 -1.37
CA LYS A 441 -5.67 23.18 -0.80
C LYS A 441 -4.40 23.15 -1.66
N ASP A 442 -3.27 22.83 -1.02
CA ASP A 442 -2.00 22.63 -1.73
C ASP A 442 -1.95 21.29 -2.47
N TYR A 443 -1.17 21.23 -3.53
CA TYR A 443 -0.91 20.03 -4.35
C TYR A 443 0.50 20.12 -4.93
N ARG A 444 1.05 18.98 -5.38
CA ARG A 444 2.40 18.92 -5.95
C ARG A 444 2.37 18.69 -7.44
N ALA A 445 3.37 19.25 -8.13
CA ALA A 445 3.66 18.88 -9.50
C ALA A 445 4.08 17.41 -9.58
N PHE A 446 3.87 16.78 -10.74
CA PHE A 446 4.37 15.45 -11.00
C PHE A 446 5.02 15.36 -12.38
N GLU A 447 5.98 14.45 -12.48
CA GLU A 447 6.67 14.12 -13.72
C GLU A 447 6.21 12.76 -14.22
N ILE A 448 6.02 12.67 -15.52
CA ILE A 448 5.87 11.39 -16.22
C ILE A 448 7.23 11.00 -16.73
N LEU A 449 7.73 9.87 -16.24
CA LEU A 449 9.05 9.34 -16.55
C LEU A 449 8.92 8.05 -17.36
N ASN A 450 9.95 7.75 -18.17
CA ASN A 450 10.12 6.49 -18.85
C ASN A 450 11.57 6.04 -18.72
N LEU A 451 11.85 4.74 -18.71
CA LEU A 451 13.19 4.16 -18.80
C LEU A 451 13.82 4.33 -20.21
N GLY A 452 13.10 5.01 -21.10
CA GLY A 452 13.61 5.49 -22.38
C GLY A 452 13.95 4.41 -23.40
N LYS A 453 15.01 4.68 -24.17
CA LYS A 453 15.42 3.90 -25.34
C LYS A 453 15.77 2.44 -25.02
N TYR A 454 16.25 2.18 -23.81
CA TYR A 454 16.70 0.86 -23.38
C TYR A 454 15.55 -0.13 -23.17
N GLU A 455 14.45 0.30 -22.60
CA GLU A 455 13.29 -0.56 -22.42
C GLU A 455 12.72 -1.02 -23.75
N ARG A 456 12.63 -0.12 -24.73
CA ARG A 456 12.21 -0.46 -26.09
C ARG A 456 13.11 -1.52 -26.74
N GLN A 457 14.43 -1.40 -26.55
CA GLN A 457 15.38 -2.38 -27.07
C GLN A 457 15.27 -3.73 -26.37
N HIS A 458 14.99 -3.74 -25.06
CA HIS A 458 14.81 -4.98 -24.31
C HIS A 458 13.60 -5.76 -24.82
N TYR A 459 12.45 -5.11 -25.00
CA TYR A 459 11.26 -5.76 -25.55
C TYR A 459 11.43 -6.21 -27.00
N ILE A 460 12.11 -5.46 -27.82
CA ILE A 460 12.39 -5.84 -29.20
C ILE A 460 13.38 -7.03 -29.27
N GLY A 461 14.38 -7.06 -28.40
CA GLY A 461 15.38 -8.14 -28.36
C GLY A 461 14.86 -9.48 -27.87
N VAL A 462 13.83 -9.49 -27.05
CA VAL A 462 13.23 -10.72 -26.48
C VAL A 462 12.26 -11.40 -27.44
N ASN A 463 11.78 -10.70 -28.47
CA ASN A 463 10.71 -11.22 -29.33
C ASN A 463 11.20 -11.65 -30.71
N LEU A 464 12.00 -12.73 -30.76
CA LEU A 464 12.49 -13.37 -31.99
C LEU A 464 11.37 -13.98 -32.87
N ASN A 465 10.13 -14.06 -32.36
CA ASN A 465 8.98 -14.70 -33.03
C ASN A 465 7.96 -13.71 -33.62
N LEU A 466 8.15 -12.42 -33.46
CA LEU A 466 7.29 -11.43 -34.15
C LEU A 466 7.62 -11.40 -35.65
N ARG A 467 6.59 -11.47 -36.49
CA ARG A 467 6.77 -11.29 -37.93
C ARG A 467 7.35 -9.90 -38.19
N GLN A 468 8.21 -9.80 -39.20
CA GLN A 468 8.95 -8.58 -39.53
C GLN A 468 8.03 -7.35 -39.74
N ALA A 469 6.82 -7.57 -40.22
CA ALA A 469 5.80 -6.52 -40.36
C ALA A 469 5.25 -6.00 -39.03
N GLU A 470 5.08 -6.87 -38.02
CA GLU A 470 4.64 -6.52 -36.68
C GLU A 470 5.74 -5.78 -35.90
N GLN A 471 6.99 -6.13 -36.16
CA GLN A 471 8.17 -5.41 -35.63
C GLN A 471 8.25 -4.00 -36.23
N GLN A 472 7.99 -3.83 -37.54
CA GLN A 472 7.99 -2.51 -38.19
C GLN A 472 6.82 -1.64 -37.71
N LEU A 473 5.62 -2.19 -37.56
CA LEU A 473 4.46 -1.47 -37.00
C LEU A 473 4.69 -1.03 -35.57
N SER A 474 5.30 -1.88 -34.75
CA SER A 474 5.69 -1.55 -33.38
C SER A 474 6.69 -0.37 -33.36
N LEU A 475 7.67 -0.36 -34.24
CA LEU A 475 8.66 0.72 -34.38
C LEU A 475 8.04 2.04 -34.85
N ILE A 476 7.08 2.00 -35.77
CA ILE A 476 6.39 3.21 -36.29
C ILE A 476 5.54 3.87 -35.20
N HIS A 477 4.79 3.10 -34.41
CA HIS A 477 3.99 3.63 -33.31
C HIS A 477 4.81 4.16 -32.13
N ILE A 478 6.07 3.78 -32.02
CA ILE A 478 7.02 4.20 -30.98
C ILE A 478 7.80 5.45 -31.42
N SER A 479 7.95 5.68 -32.72
CA SER A 479 8.80 6.74 -33.28
C SER A 479 8.10 8.04 -33.69
N GLU A 480 6.76 8.10 -33.67
CA GLU A 480 6.07 9.37 -33.88
C GLU A 480 6.11 10.24 -32.62
N PRO A 481 6.84 11.37 -32.64
CA PRO A 481 6.65 12.37 -31.61
C PRO A 481 5.23 12.90 -31.73
N THR A 482 4.46 12.81 -30.67
CA THR A 482 3.18 13.51 -30.56
C THR A 482 3.42 14.98 -30.84
N ARG A 483 2.96 15.47 -32.00
CA ARG A 483 2.96 16.90 -32.28
C ARG A 483 2.10 17.58 -31.21
N PRO A 484 2.54 18.68 -30.64
CA PRO A 484 1.70 19.47 -29.74
C PRO A 484 0.57 20.11 -30.55
N TYR A 485 -0.65 19.89 -30.12
CA TYR A 485 -1.77 20.74 -30.44
C TYR A 485 -2.09 21.62 -29.24
#